data_4f4712b88ff3c6a02ef853db25cf3c8e
#
_entry.id   4f4712b88ff3c6a02ef853db25cf3c8e
#
_cell.length_a   1.000
_cell.length_b   1.000
_cell.length_c   1.000
_cell.angle_alpha   90.00
_cell.angle_beta   90.00
_cell.angle_gamma   90.00
#
_symmetry.space_group_name_H-M   'P 1'
#
loop_
_entity.id
_entity.type
_entity.pdbx_description
1 polymer ?
#
loop_
_entity_poly.entity_id
_entity_poly.type
_entity_poly.pdbx_seq_one_letter_code
_entity_poly.pdbx_strand_id
1 'polypeptide(L)'
;MSTSSFERSSNPTLSQWQRLLKNAGTWQGSFAQISPVGEFLSEVRTEVELTPSDEGKAMHQEVRRYPADAPPQVQILDYRSLNRATLFFENGAFSQGSMQWGPFSSFGAELGLIAGDRRLRLVQLFEKNELRPLTLIRERKQGTEAPERPALSLSALVGTWKGKAVTQYADLRPDTYSDTQLTVEQIGPTQIRQTIRLGADSPPLSSTGQIEGSQILFKEGMQPVQ
;
A
#
# COMPACT_ATOMS: atom_id res chain seq x y z
N MET A 1 -36.63 -19.66 20.75
CA MET A 1 -35.16 -19.54 20.80
C MET A 1 -34.64 -20.19 19.53
N SER A 2 -34.37 -19.39 18.52
CA SER A 2 -33.90 -19.86 17.21
C SER A 2 -32.47 -19.37 17.04
N THR A 3 -31.53 -20.31 17.17
CA THR A 3 -30.10 -20.06 16.96
C THR A 3 -29.86 -20.03 15.46
N SER A 4 -29.69 -18.82 14.92
CA SER A 4 -29.22 -18.63 13.56
C SER A 4 -27.73 -18.99 13.51
N SER A 5 -27.46 -20.21 13.01
CA SER A 5 -26.11 -20.61 12.61
C SER A 5 -25.71 -19.85 11.36
N PHE A 6 -24.77 -18.93 11.51
CA PHE A 6 -24.06 -18.33 10.39
C PHE A 6 -23.25 -19.43 9.68
N GLU A 7 -23.78 -19.94 8.58
CA GLU A 7 -23.01 -20.75 7.65
C GLU A 7 -21.85 -19.90 7.10
N ARG A 8 -20.63 -20.24 7.52
CA ARG A 8 -19.42 -19.76 6.87
C ARG A 8 -19.40 -20.38 5.47
N SER A 9 -19.71 -19.58 4.45
CA SER A 9 -19.41 -19.93 3.08
C SER A 9 -17.91 -20.21 2.98
N SER A 10 -17.55 -21.48 2.87
CA SER A 10 -16.17 -21.93 2.69
C SER A 10 -15.75 -21.75 1.22
N ASN A 11 -15.66 -20.53 0.75
CA ASN A 11 -14.86 -20.28 -0.43
C ASN A 11 -13.39 -20.59 -0.07
N PRO A 12 -12.71 -21.43 -0.86
CA PRO A 12 -11.31 -21.73 -0.59
C PRO A 12 -10.49 -20.45 -0.56
N THR A 13 -9.78 -20.25 0.55
CA THR A 13 -8.92 -19.08 0.74
C THR A 13 -7.86 -19.06 -0.37
N LEU A 14 -7.81 -17.97 -1.16
CA LEU A 14 -6.82 -17.81 -2.22
C LEU A 14 -5.40 -17.87 -1.63
N SER A 15 -4.52 -18.64 -2.27
CA SER A 15 -3.10 -18.62 -1.93
C SER A 15 -2.48 -17.25 -2.22
N GLN A 16 -1.34 -16.93 -1.59
CA GLN A 16 -0.60 -15.70 -1.85
C GLN A 16 -0.25 -15.53 -3.34
N TRP A 17 0.07 -16.64 -4.01
CA TRP A 17 0.32 -16.64 -5.44
C TRP A 17 -0.92 -16.30 -6.26
N GLN A 18 -2.07 -16.86 -5.94
CA GLN A 18 -3.34 -16.53 -6.60
C GLN A 18 -3.74 -15.05 -6.38
N ARG A 19 -3.41 -14.49 -5.23
CA ARG A 19 -3.62 -13.06 -4.94
C ARG A 19 -2.66 -12.18 -5.73
N LEU A 20 -1.38 -12.58 -5.90
CA LEU A 20 -0.45 -11.91 -6.82
C LEU A 20 -0.99 -11.85 -8.24
N LEU A 21 -1.59 -12.94 -8.75
CA LEU A 21 -2.14 -12.99 -10.10
C LEU A 21 -3.23 -11.94 -10.39
N LYS A 22 -3.82 -11.32 -9.34
CA LYS A 22 -4.73 -10.16 -9.50
C LYS A 22 -4.02 -8.91 -10.05
N ASN A 23 -2.69 -8.87 -9.95
CA ASN A 23 -1.87 -7.81 -10.53
C ASN A 23 -1.47 -8.09 -11.99
N ALA A 24 -1.82 -9.24 -12.56
CA ALA A 24 -1.45 -9.60 -13.93
C ALA A 24 -1.99 -8.60 -14.95
N GLY A 25 -1.20 -8.39 -16.01
CA GLY A 25 -1.46 -7.44 -17.09
C GLY A 25 -0.49 -6.26 -17.07
N THR A 26 -0.75 -5.30 -17.94
CA THR A 26 0.10 -4.11 -18.11
C THR A 26 -0.47 -2.92 -17.37
N TRP A 27 0.38 -2.27 -16.57
CA TRP A 27 0.08 -1.08 -15.79
C TRP A 27 0.92 0.09 -16.33
N GLN A 28 0.25 1.15 -16.73
CA GLN A 28 0.88 2.36 -17.28
C GLN A 28 0.75 3.52 -16.29
N GLY A 29 1.83 4.26 -16.10
CA GLY A 29 1.83 5.37 -15.16
C GLY A 29 3.18 6.04 -15.01
N SER A 30 3.52 6.41 -13.77
CA SER A 30 4.76 7.11 -13.47
C SER A 30 5.33 6.74 -12.11
N PHE A 31 6.66 6.88 -11.99
CA PHE A 31 7.39 6.84 -10.74
C PHE A 31 7.83 8.26 -10.39
N ALA A 32 7.20 8.84 -9.38
CA ALA A 32 7.52 10.17 -8.87
C ALA A 32 8.41 10.04 -7.63
N GLN A 33 9.53 10.79 -7.63
CA GLN A 33 10.42 10.91 -6.47
C GLN A 33 10.01 12.12 -5.65
N ILE A 34 9.85 11.91 -4.35
CA ILE A 34 9.45 12.94 -3.39
C ILE A 34 10.50 12.96 -2.29
N SER A 35 11.02 14.14 -1.95
CA SER A 35 11.99 14.28 -0.88
C SER A 35 11.40 13.88 0.49
N PRO A 36 12.22 13.56 1.50
CA PRO A 36 11.74 13.30 2.85
C PRO A 36 10.92 14.44 3.49
N VAL A 37 11.06 15.65 2.95
CA VAL A 37 10.28 16.84 3.38
C VAL A 37 9.09 17.17 2.46
N GLY A 38 8.75 16.25 1.52
CA GLY A 38 7.56 16.36 0.69
C GLY A 38 7.69 17.15 -0.60
N GLU A 39 8.91 17.52 -0.98
CA GLU A 39 9.15 18.23 -2.23
C GLU A 39 9.18 17.27 -3.41
N PHE A 40 8.53 17.64 -4.50
CA PHE A 40 8.65 16.91 -5.75
C PHE A 40 10.05 17.07 -6.35
N LEU A 41 10.70 15.94 -6.63
CA LEU A 41 12.07 15.94 -7.18
C LEU A 41 12.08 15.62 -8.67
N SER A 42 11.39 14.56 -9.08
CA SER A 42 11.35 14.11 -10.48
C SER A 42 10.20 13.13 -10.70
N GLU A 43 9.85 12.93 -11.95
CA GLU A 43 8.88 11.91 -12.36
C GLU A 43 9.31 11.30 -13.69
N VAL A 44 9.20 9.99 -13.79
CA VAL A 44 9.48 9.25 -15.01
C VAL A 44 8.28 8.42 -15.41
N ARG A 45 7.90 8.48 -16.68
CA ARG A 45 6.85 7.62 -17.23
C ARG A 45 7.29 6.16 -17.17
N THR A 46 6.36 5.29 -16.82
CA THR A 46 6.66 3.86 -16.67
C THR A 46 5.56 2.97 -17.23
N GLU A 47 5.96 1.75 -17.54
CA GLU A 47 5.07 0.65 -17.84
C GLU A 47 5.57 -0.58 -17.07
N VAL A 48 4.66 -1.24 -16.37
CA VAL A 48 4.93 -2.45 -15.60
C VAL A 48 4.04 -3.55 -16.12
N GLU A 49 4.63 -4.58 -16.70
CA GLU A 49 3.93 -5.74 -17.22
C GLU A 49 4.17 -6.95 -16.31
N LEU A 50 3.10 -7.63 -15.92
CA LEU A 50 3.15 -8.88 -15.18
C LEU A 50 2.43 -9.95 -15.99
N THR A 51 3.20 -10.86 -16.58
CA THR A 51 2.71 -11.92 -17.45
C THR A 51 2.87 -13.28 -16.78
N PRO A 52 1.77 -13.92 -16.35
CA PRO A 52 1.82 -15.29 -15.86
C PRO A 52 2.29 -16.24 -16.97
N SER A 53 3.17 -17.16 -16.61
CA SER A 53 3.68 -18.21 -17.51
C SER A 53 3.61 -19.57 -16.80
N ASP A 54 3.90 -20.66 -17.51
CA ASP A 54 3.87 -22.02 -16.99
C ASP A 54 2.51 -22.33 -16.27
N GLU A 55 1.42 -22.13 -17.01
CA GLU A 55 0.04 -22.33 -16.49
C GLU A 55 -0.26 -21.51 -15.20
N GLY A 56 0.37 -20.34 -15.07
CA GLY A 56 0.22 -19.46 -13.91
C GLY A 56 1.12 -19.82 -12.72
N LYS A 57 2.08 -20.71 -12.89
CA LYS A 57 3.04 -21.13 -11.83
C LYS A 57 4.31 -20.29 -11.80
N ALA A 58 4.50 -19.44 -12.80
CA ALA A 58 5.62 -18.51 -12.89
C ALA A 58 5.11 -17.12 -13.28
N MET A 59 5.89 -16.11 -12.98
CA MET A 59 5.63 -14.71 -13.34
C MET A 59 6.84 -14.16 -14.06
N HIS A 60 6.60 -13.60 -15.24
CA HIS A 60 7.52 -12.72 -15.93
C HIS A 60 7.07 -11.28 -15.66
N GLN A 61 7.93 -10.50 -15.08
CA GLN A 61 7.66 -9.09 -14.78
C GLN A 61 8.67 -8.22 -15.51
N GLU A 62 8.17 -7.27 -16.28
CA GLU A 62 8.99 -6.28 -16.95
C GLU A 62 8.63 -4.88 -16.46
N VAL A 63 9.64 -4.11 -16.07
CA VAL A 63 9.52 -2.72 -15.66
C VAL A 63 10.25 -1.85 -16.66
N ARG A 64 9.52 -1.10 -17.46
CA ARG A 64 10.04 -0.13 -18.44
C ARG A 64 9.95 1.28 -17.87
N ARG A 65 11.08 1.99 -17.88
CA ARG A 65 11.16 3.41 -17.52
C ARG A 65 11.53 4.20 -18.77
N TYR A 66 10.88 5.33 -18.98
CA TYR A 66 11.05 6.18 -20.15
C TYR A 66 11.57 7.56 -19.72
N PRO A 67 12.87 7.71 -19.38
CA PRO A 67 13.47 9.02 -19.09
C PRO A 67 13.34 9.96 -20.30
N ALA A 68 13.21 11.27 -20.05
CA ALA A 68 13.08 12.25 -21.14
C ALA A 68 14.35 12.32 -22.01
N ASP A 69 15.52 12.26 -21.38
CA ASP A 69 16.81 12.54 -22.00
C ASP A 69 17.72 11.29 -22.13
N ALA A 70 17.14 10.09 -22.04
CA ALA A 70 17.89 8.84 -22.14
C ALA A 70 17.02 7.74 -22.79
N PRO A 71 17.66 6.69 -23.37
CA PRO A 71 16.92 5.57 -23.90
C PRO A 71 16.11 4.87 -22.81
N PRO A 72 15.03 4.16 -23.19
CA PRO A 72 14.24 3.37 -22.24
C PRO A 72 15.10 2.38 -21.46
N GLN A 73 14.84 2.30 -20.16
CA GLN A 73 15.47 1.35 -19.26
C GLN A 73 14.49 0.22 -18.98
N VAL A 74 14.96 -1.01 -19.12
CA VAL A 74 14.15 -2.21 -18.93
C VAL A 74 14.77 -3.05 -17.84
N GLN A 75 13.93 -3.46 -16.88
CA GLN A 75 14.29 -4.41 -15.83
C GLN A 75 13.36 -5.60 -15.91
N ILE A 76 13.93 -6.80 -16.00
CA ILE A 76 13.19 -8.05 -16.09
C ILE A 76 13.39 -8.84 -14.80
N LEU A 77 12.30 -9.42 -14.29
CA LEU A 77 12.27 -10.28 -13.11
C LEU A 77 11.43 -11.52 -13.44
N ASP A 78 12.06 -12.69 -13.35
CA ASP A 78 11.39 -13.98 -13.48
C ASP A 78 11.36 -14.68 -12.13
N TYR A 79 10.19 -15.07 -11.67
CA TYR A 79 10.07 -15.72 -10.36
C TYR A 79 8.90 -16.72 -10.31
N ARG A 80 9.03 -17.72 -9.42
CA ARG A 80 8.06 -18.80 -9.19
C ARG A 80 7.56 -18.88 -7.76
N SER A 81 8.06 -18.02 -6.90
CA SER A 81 7.69 -17.99 -5.48
C SER A 81 7.78 -16.56 -4.94
N LEU A 82 7.07 -16.32 -3.86
CA LEU A 82 7.12 -15.08 -3.11
C LEU A 82 8.01 -15.26 -1.88
N ASN A 83 8.72 -14.22 -1.51
CA ASN A 83 9.41 -14.22 -0.23
C ASN A 83 8.41 -13.98 0.92
N ARG A 84 8.81 -14.32 2.16
CA ARG A 84 7.93 -14.18 3.34
C ARG A 84 7.61 -12.74 3.73
N ALA A 85 8.37 -11.80 3.22
CA ALA A 85 8.16 -10.37 3.47
C ALA A 85 7.17 -9.72 2.48
N THR A 86 6.58 -10.52 1.58
CA THR A 86 5.59 -10.06 0.60
C THR A 86 4.25 -10.73 0.90
N LEU A 87 3.25 -9.92 1.22
CA LEU A 87 1.90 -10.37 1.50
C LEU A 87 0.90 -9.69 0.56
N PHE A 88 0.08 -10.50 -0.12
CA PHE A 88 -0.98 -10.03 -1.00
C PHE A 88 -2.35 -10.21 -0.36
N PHE A 89 -3.20 -9.21 -0.45
CA PHE A 89 -4.61 -9.26 -0.07
C PHE A 89 -5.47 -9.84 -1.20
N GLU A 90 -6.70 -10.23 -0.89
CA GLU A 90 -7.59 -10.87 -1.87
C GLU A 90 -7.91 -10.01 -3.10
N ASN A 91 -7.90 -8.69 -2.97
CA ASN A 91 -8.09 -7.75 -4.09
C ASN A 91 -6.80 -7.48 -4.89
N GLY A 92 -5.67 -8.08 -4.51
CA GLY A 92 -4.36 -7.85 -5.13
C GLY A 92 -3.54 -6.72 -4.53
N ALA A 93 -4.09 -5.95 -3.59
CA ALA A 93 -3.28 -5.03 -2.78
C ALA A 93 -2.17 -5.80 -2.06
N PHE A 94 -1.06 -5.14 -1.74
CA PHE A 94 0.06 -5.85 -1.15
C PHE A 94 0.91 -4.97 -0.23
N SER A 95 1.67 -5.64 0.62
CA SER A 95 2.75 -5.09 1.41
C SER A 95 3.99 -5.95 1.21
N GLN A 96 5.12 -5.32 0.92
CA GLN A 96 6.40 -6.02 0.92
C GLN A 96 7.47 -5.16 1.56
N GLY A 97 8.46 -5.77 2.20
CA GLY A 97 9.56 -5.02 2.79
C GLY A 97 10.37 -5.80 3.80
N SER A 98 11.28 -5.11 4.45
CA SER A 98 12.10 -5.68 5.50
C SER A 98 11.25 -6.02 6.72
N MET A 99 11.44 -7.22 7.26
CA MET A 99 10.68 -7.68 8.44
C MET A 99 11.29 -7.19 9.76
N GLN A 100 12.52 -6.70 9.73
CA GLN A 100 13.25 -6.24 10.92
C GLN A 100 13.96 -4.93 10.62
N TRP A 101 13.92 -4.04 11.57
CA TRP A 101 14.73 -2.82 11.60
C TRP A 101 16.08 -3.11 12.27
N GLY A 102 17.14 -2.60 11.70
CA GLY A 102 18.48 -2.65 12.30
C GLY A 102 19.26 -1.37 12.03
N PRO A 103 20.02 -0.86 13.01
CA PRO A 103 20.65 0.46 12.93
C PRO A 103 21.69 0.60 11.81
N PHE A 104 22.21 -0.51 11.29
CA PHE A 104 23.22 -0.54 10.22
C PHE A 104 22.75 -1.23 8.96
N SER A 105 21.49 -1.65 8.92
CA SER A 105 20.91 -2.31 7.76
C SER A 105 20.06 -1.33 6.95
N SER A 106 19.93 -1.58 5.66
CA SER A 106 18.89 -0.93 4.86
C SER A 106 17.54 -1.54 5.23
N PHE A 107 16.56 -0.69 5.43
CA PHE A 107 15.18 -1.06 5.66
C PHE A 107 14.33 -0.49 4.52
N GLY A 108 13.45 -1.29 3.98
CA GLY A 108 12.55 -0.85 2.92
C GLY A 108 11.17 -1.44 3.08
N ALA A 109 10.18 -0.66 2.68
CA ALA A 109 8.79 -1.08 2.60
C ALA A 109 8.13 -0.53 1.34
N GLU A 110 7.33 -1.36 0.69
CA GLU A 110 6.43 -0.97 -0.39
C GLU A 110 5.00 -1.36 0.00
N LEU A 111 4.09 -0.42 -0.14
CA LEU A 111 2.66 -0.62 0.00
C LEU A 111 2.00 -0.41 -1.35
N GLY A 112 1.22 -1.39 -1.81
CA GLY A 112 0.46 -1.31 -3.05
C GLY A 112 -1.03 -1.41 -2.80
N LEU A 113 -1.79 -0.41 -3.22
CA LEU A 113 -3.24 -0.36 -3.13
C LEU A 113 -3.86 -0.46 -4.52
N ILE A 114 -4.91 -1.26 -4.66
CA ILE A 114 -5.66 -1.43 -5.91
C ILE A 114 -7.10 -1.00 -5.66
N ALA A 115 -7.61 -0.17 -6.56
CA ALA A 115 -9.00 0.26 -6.59
C ALA A 115 -9.49 0.24 -8.05
N GLY A 116 -10.18 -0.85 -8.44
CA GLY A 116 -10.54 -1.11 -9.82
C GLY A 116 -9.30 -1.20 -10.72
N ASP A 117 -9.28 -0.40 -11.76
CA ASP A 117 -8.17 -0.34 -12.72
C ASP A 117 -7.07 0.67 -12.36
N ARG A 118 -7.08 1.17 -11.12
CA ARG A 118 -6.03 2.05 -10.58
C ARG A 118 -5.20 1.31 -9.56
N ARG A 119 -3.87 1.52 -9.63
CA ARG A 119 -2.91 1.03 -8.63
C ARG A 119 -2.07 2.21 -8.13
N LEU A 120 -2.00 2.34 -6.82
CA LEU A 120 -1.16 3.31 -6.12
C LEU A 120 -0.14 2.55 -5.27
N ARG A 121 1.14 2.88 -5.44
CA ARG A 121 2.20 2.25 -4.64
C ARG A 121 3.07 3.32 -3.99
N LEU A 122 3.50 3.08 -2.77
CA LEU A 122 4.45 3.92 -2.06
C LEU A 122 5.63 3.07 -1.62
N VAL A 123 6.82 3.47 -2.03
CA VAL A 123 8.09 2.85 -1.61
C VAL A 123 8.81 3.80 -0.65
N GLN A 124 9.20 3.27 0.50
CA GLN A 124 10.00 3.94 1.51
C GLN A 124 11.29 3.15 1.73
N LEU A 125 12.41 3.81 1.64
CA LEU A 125 13.73 3.20 1.89
C LEU A 125 14.45 4.00 2.97
N PHE A 126 15.03 3.29 3.92
CA PHE A 126 15.90 3.84 4.95
C PHE A 126 17.30 3.24 4.80
N GLU A 127 18.29 4.08 4.72
CA GLU A 127 19.70 3.70 4.70
C GLU A 127 20.40 4.39 5.85
N LYS A 128 21.09 3.64 6.71
CA LYS A 128 21.79 4.18 7.88
C LYS A 128 20.89 5.10 8.74
N ASN A 129 19.65 4.69 8.96
CA ASN A 129 18.61 5.43 9.69
C ASN A 129 18.09 6.73 9.00
N GLU A 130 18.52 7.03 7.78
CA GLU A 130 18.03 8.17 7.03
C GLU A 130 16.96 7.73 6.02
N LEU A 131 15.84 8.43 6.02
CA LEU A 131 14.80 8.23 5.01
C LEU A 131 15.32 8.76 3.66
N ARG A 132 15.37 7.89 2.67
CA ARG A 132 15.67 8.24 1.29
C ARG A 132 14.44 8.87 0.62
N PRO A 133 14.58 9.52 -0.54
CA PRO A 133 13.42 9.98 -1.28
C PRO A 133 12.37 8.88 -1.45
N LEU A 134 11.12 9.24 -1.20
CA LEU A 134 9.98 8.35 -1.38
C LEU A 134 9.72 8.15 -2.88
N THR A 135 9.33 6.95 -3.28
CA THR A 135 8.82 6.73 -4.64
C THR A 135 7.32 6.54 -4.58
N LEU A 136 6.58 7.50 -5.11
CA LEU A 136 5.14 7.40 -5.32
C LEU A 136 4.89 6.91 -6.75
N ILE A 137 4.19 5.80 -6.87
CA ILE A 137 3.91 5.13 -8.14
C ILE A 137 2.41 5.18 -8.39
N ARG A 138 2.01 5.84 -9.47
CA ARG A 138 0.60 6.00 -9.86
C ARG A 138 0.38 5.33 -11.20
N GLU A 139 -0.48 4.34 -11.23
CA GLU A 139 -0.68 3.49 -12.41
C GLU A 139 -2.16 3.27 -12.70
N ARG A 140 -2.46 3.02 -13.96
CA ARG A 140 -3.72 2.51 -14.45
C ARG A 140 -3.50 1.27 -15.31
N LYS A 141 -4.48 0.40 -15.35
CA LYS A 141 -4.43 -0.78 -16.23
C LYS A 141 -4.51 -0.35 -17.69
N GLN A 142 -3.67 -0.89 -18.52
CA GLN A 142 -3.65 -0.59 -19.96
C GLN A 142 -5.01 -0.92 -20.61
N GLY A 143 -5.45 -0.04 -21.51
CA GLY A 143 -6.74 -0.22 -22.22
C GLY A 143 -7.96 0.19 -21.41
N THR A 144 -7.78 0.77 -20.22
CA THR A 144 -8.87 1.31 -19.40
C THR A 144 -8.83 2.82 -19.32
N GLU A 145 -10.01 3.44 -19.16
CA GLU A 145 -10.18 4.88 -18.95
C GLU A 145 -10.40 5.20 -17.48
N ALA A 146 -9.59 4.63 -16.59
CA ALA A 146 -9.66 4.93 -15.17
C ALA A 146 -9.02 6.30 -14.89
N PRO A 147 -9.78 7.39 -14.68
CA PRO A 147 -9.22 8.71 -14.44
C PRO A 147 -8.45 8.75 -13.13
N GLU A 148 -7.46 9.61 -13.07
CA GLU A 148 -6.77 9.86 -11.82
C GLU A 148 -7.69 10.65 -10.87
N ARG A 149 -7.69 10.29 -9.59
CA ARG A 149 -8.44 11.03 -8.60
C ARG A 149 -7.79 12.40 -8.37
N PRO A 150 -8.57 13.45 -8.09
CA PRO A 150 -8.02 14.74 -7.73
C PRO A 150 -7.14 14.63 -6.48
N ALA A 151 -6.22 15.57 -6.31
CA ALA A 151 -5.39 15.66 -5.12
C ALA A 151 -6.27 15.72 -3.85
N LEU A 152 -5.89 14.96 -2.84
CA LEU A 152 -6.62 14.93 -1.58
C LEU A 152 -6.40 16.24 -0.83
N SER A 153 -7.49 16.92 -0.46
CA SER A 153 -7.44 18.08 0.42
C SER A 153 -7.53 17.67 1.89
N LEU A 154 -6.98 18.49 2.78
CA LEU A 154 -7.11 18.25 4.22
C LEU A 154 -8.59 18.16 4.65
N SER A 155 -9.44 19.03 4.13
CA SER A 155 -10.87 19.03 4.43
C SER A 155 -11.58 17.74 4.01
N ALA A 156 -11.09 17.06 2.96
CA ALA A 156 -11.63 15.79 2.53
C ALA A 156 -11.17 14.61 3.42
N LEU A 157 -10.09 14.79 4.18
CA LEU A 157 -9.63 13.80 5.17
C LEU A 157 -10.39 13.87 6.48
N VAL A 158 -10.78 15.09 6.90
CA VAL A 158 -11.45 15.32 8.18
C VAL A 158 -12.82 14.65 8.17
N GLY A 159 -13.10 13.86 9.21
CA GLY A 159 -14.34 13.13 9.35
C GLY A 159 -14.18 11.75 9.95
N THR A 160 -15.24 10.97 9.88
CA THR A 160 -15.26 9.59 10.36
C THR A 160 -15.43 8.63 9.20
N TRP A 161 -14.47 7.74 9.06
CA TRP A 161 -14.39 6.72 8.02
C TRP A 161 -14.66 5.35 8.64
N LYS A 162 -15.57 4.60 8.06
CA LYS A 162 -15.91 3.24 8.51
C LYS A 162 -15.61 2.25 7.40
N GLY A 163 -15.10 1.07 7.78
CA GLY A 163 -14.74 0.04 6.82
C GLY A 163 -14.49 -1.31 7.46
N LYS A 164 -13.90 -2.19 6.70
CA LYS A 164 -13.42 -3.50 7.14
C LYS A 164 -11.90 -3.49 7.12
N ALA A 165 -11.28 -3.95 8.19
CA ALA A 165 -9.87 -4.24 8.26
C ALA A 165 -9.64 -5.73 8.00
N VAL A 166 -8.60 -6.02 7.25
CA VAL A 166 -8.10 -7.38 7.00
C VAL A 166 -6.69 -7.46 7.58
N THR A 167 -6.47 -8.39 8.48
CA THR A 167 -5.14 -8.67 9.02
C THR A 167 -4.61 -9.95 8.41
N GLN A 168 -3.46 -9.83 7.75
CA GLN A 168 -2.70 -10.97 7.25
C GLN A 168 -1.50 -11.22 8.14
N TYR A 169 -1.10 -12.47 8.19
CA TYR A 169 -0.03 -12.94 9.06
C TYR A 169 1.13 -13.50 8.24
N ALA A 170 2.36 -13.18 8.62
CA ALA A 170 3.56 -13.63 7.93
C ALA A 170 3.75 -15.17 8.02
N ASP A 171 3.13 -15.84 8.97
CA ASP A 171 3.07 -17.29 9.09
C ASP A 171 1.99 -17.95 8.20
N LEU A 172 1.28 -17.12 7.40
CA LEU A 172 0.24 -17.53 6.46
C LEU A 172 -0.95 -18.26 7.10
N ARG A 173 -1.17 -18.10 8.42
CA ARG A 173 -2.42 -18.52 9.05
C ARG A 173 -3.60 -17.75 8.46
N PRO A 174 -4.85 -18.20 8.61
CA PRO A 174 -6.02 -17.55 8.03
C PRO A 174 -6.11 -16.07 8.38
N ASP A 175 -6.50 -15.26 7.38
CA ASP A 175 -6.75 -13.83 7.55
C ASP A 175 -7.84 -13.60 8.59
N THR A 176 -7.72 -12.53 9.36
CA THR A 176 -8.80 -12.10 10.25
C THR A 176 -9.43 -10.80 9.74
N TYR A 177 -10.72 -10.67 10.00
CA TYR A 177 -11.52 -9.53 9.55
C TYR A 177 -12.15 -8.85 10.75
N SER A 178 -12.12 -7.53 10.77
CA SER A 178 -12.77 -6.74 11.80
C SER A 178 -13.39 -5.48 11.21
N ASP A 179 -14.41 -4.94 11.88
CA ASP A 179 -14.86 -3.61 11.58
C ASP A 179 -13.81 -2.59 12.01
N THR A 180 -13.66 -1.54 11.25
CA THR A 180 -12.72 -0.47 11.59
C THR A 180 -13.39 0.89 11.47
N GLN A 181 -12.98 1.80 12.33
CA GLN A 181 -13.36 3.21 12.28
C GLN A 181 -12.10 4.05 12.43
N LEU A 182 -11.90 4.96 11.49
CA LEU A 182 -10.88 6.01 11.56
C LEU A 182 -11.59 7.35 11.69
N THR A 183 -11.27 8.10 12.73
CA THR A 183 -11.70 9.48 12.91
C THR A 183 -10.49 10.39 12.71
N VAL A 184 -10.64 11.40 11.86
CA VAL A 184 -9.62 12.43 11.59
C VAL A 184 -10.21 13.77 11.97
N GLU A 185 -9.53 14.51 12.84
CA GLU A 185 -9.95 15.80 13.37
C GLU A 185 -8.83 16.82 13.19
N GLN A 186 -9.17 18.00 12.69
CA GLN A 186 -8.23 19.13 12.75
C GLN A 186 -8.32 19.75 14.14
N ILE A 187 -7.24 19.67 14.92
CA ILE A 187 -7.18 20.14 16.32
C ILE A 187 -6.45 21.48 16.48
N GLY A 188 -5.94 22.01 15.38
CA GLY A 188 -5.26 23.30 15.32
C GLY A 188 -4.99 23.71 13.88
N PRO A 189 -4.43 24.91 13.65
CA PRO A 189 -4.12 25.38 12.30
C PRO A 189 -3.17 24.46 11.51
N THR A 190 -2.24 23.83 12.23
CA THR A 190 -1.19 22.97 11.66
C THR A 190 -1.21 21.56 12.25
N GLN A 191 -2.28 21.16 12.93
CA GLN A 191 -2.33 19.87 13.61
C GLN A 191 -3.61 19.12 13.30
N ILE A 192 -3.46 17.82 13.06
CA ILE A 192 -4.57 16.87 13.01
C ILE A 192 -4.37 15.77 14.05
N ARG A 193 -5.48 15.21 14.50
CA ARG A 193 -5.51 13.97 15.28
C ARG A 193 -6.19 12.90 14.45
N GLN A 194 -5.60 11.73 14.42
CA GLN A 194 -6.28 10.53 13.94
C GLN A 194 -6.50 9.57 15.09
N THR A 195 -7.68 8.94 15.10
CA THR A 195 -8.02 7.91 16.08
C THR A 195 -8.57 6.71 15.31
N ILE A 196 -7.93 5.56 15.45
CA ILE A 196 -8.35 4.32 14.80
C ILE A 196 -8.83 3.29 15.83
N ARG A 197 -9.93 2.62 15.50
CA ARG A 197 -10.45 1.46 16.24
C ARG A 197 -10.49 0.26 15.30
N LEU A 198 -9.90 -0.84 15.74
CA LEU A 198 -9.84 -2.10 15.01
C LEU A 198 -10.66 -3.16 15.77
N GLY A 199 -11.91 -3.35 15.37
CA GLY A 199 -12.86 -4.20 16.09
C GLY A 199 -13.51 -3.52 17.29
N ALA A 200 -14.54 -4.17 17.85
CA ALA A 200 -15.32 -3.64 18.97
C ALA A 200 -14.55 -3.66 20.30
N ASP A 201 -13.74 -4.71 20.49
CA ASP A 201 -13.08 -4.99 21.77
C ASP A 201 -11.66 -4.40 21.87
N SER A 202 -11.15 -3.80 20.78
CA SER A 202 -9.83 -3.18 20.82
C SER A 202 -9.89 -1.73 21.31
N PRO A 203 -9.00 -1.31 22.22
CA PRO A 203 -8.92 0.09 22.60
C PRO A 203 -8.55 0.94 21.36
N PRO A 204 -9.15 2.13 21.24
CA PRO A 204 -8.78 3.03 20.16
C PRO A 204 -7.32 3.48 20.30
N LEU A 205 -6.64 3.59 19.16
CA LEU A 205 -5.29 4.12 19.08
C LEU A 205 -5.34 5.52 18.45
N SER A 206 -4.62 6.46 19.03
CA SER A 206 -4.57 7.84 18.55
C SER A 206 -3.15 8.28 18.26
N SER A 207 -2.99 9.16 17.28
CA SER A 207 -1.75 9.88 17.02
C SER A 207 -2.04 11.28 16.51
N THR A 208 -1.12 12.21 16.81
CA THR A 208 -1.20 13.60 16.36
C THR A 208 -0.17 13.82 15.26
N GLY A 209 -0.62 14.38 14.14
CA GLY A 209 0.21 14.72 12.99
C GLY A 209 0.38 16.23 12.87
N GLN A 210 1.60 16.65 12.53
CA GLN A 210 1.93 18.03 12.19
C GLN A 210 1.78 18.22 10.68
N ILE A 211 1.06 19.25 10.25
CA ILE A 211 0.91 19.63 8.84
C ILE A 211 2.12 20.49 8.46
N GLU A 212 2.92 19.99 7.53
CA GLU A 212 4.09 20.66 7.00
C GLU A 212 3.99 20.68 5.46
N GLY A 213 3.56 21.81 4.87
CA GLY A 213 3.34 21.90 3.43
C GLY A 213 2.31 20.88 2.92
N SER A 214 2.72 19.97 2.05
CA SER A 214 1.88 18.90 1.47
C SER A 214 1.92 17.58 2.27
N GLN A 215 2.54 17.56 3.44
CA GLN A 215 2.71 16.40 4.28
C GLN A 215 1.98 16.54 5.61
N ILE A 216 1.63 15.39 6.17
CA ILE A 216 1.23 15.27 7.57
C ILE A 216 2.20 14.28 8.23
N LEU A 217 2.99 14.77 9.15
CA LEU A 217 4.04 14.00 9.81
C LEU A 217 3.59 13.54 11.19
N PHE A 218 3.48 12.24 11.35
CA PHE A 218 3.20 11.59 12.63
C PHE A 218 4.53 11.14 13.25
N LYS A 219 5.17 12.02 14.03
CA LYS A 219 6.49 11.77 14.64
C LYS A 219 6.39 10.89 15.88
N GLU A 220 5.21 10.87 16.51
CA GLU A 220 4.93 10.00 17.65
C GLU A 220 4.10 8.81 17.17
N GLY A 221 4.41 7.63 17.69
CA GLY A 221 3.64 6.43 17.39
C GLY A 221 2.19 6.52 17.90
N MET A 222 1.36 5.60 17.44
CA MET A 222 -0.01 5.48 17.94
C MET A 222 -0.01 5.12 19.43
N GLN A 223 -0.77 5.85 20.22
CA GLN A 223 -0.93 5.66 21.65
C GLN A 223 -2.36 5.20 21.95
N PRO A 224 -2.57 4.30 22.93
CA PRO A 224 -3.91 4.00 23.43
C PRO A 224 -4.60 5.29 23.93
N VAL A 225 -5.87 5.44 23.60
CA VAL A 225 -6.69 6.52 24.17
C VAL A 225 -7.08 6.11 25.57
N GLN A 226 -6.69 6.93 26.55
CA GLN A 226 -7.07 6.76 27.96
C GLN A 226 -8.51 7.14 28.22
#